data_4a8bc71c46baf956c09b88fec078ca6c
#
_entry.id   4a8bc71c46baf956c09b88fec078ca6c
#
_cell.length_a   1.000
_cell.length_b   1.000
_cell.length_c   1.000
_cell.angle_alpha   90.00
_cell.angle_beta   90.00
_cell.angle_gamma   90.00
#
_symmetry.space_group_name_H-M   'P 1'
#
loop_
_entity.id
_entity.type
_entity.pdbx_description
1 polymer ?
#
loop_
_entity_poly.entity_id
_entity_poly.type
_entity_poly.pdbx_seq_one_letter_code
_entity_poly.pdbx_strand_id
1 'polypeptide(L)'
;MIKVFGKKVLVEEVATLKKQAVILSESAKKEDRFDFDYTVIEAGDECQYVKKGDKIILNRNAMELHSEIVEHSKEKVVAHTVFNELDIVGKRV
;
A
#
# COMPACT_ATOMS: atom_id res chain seq x y z
N MET A 1 -12.00 -0.76 -13.79
CA MET A 1 -11.45 0.33 -12.97
C MET A 1 -12.37 0.57 -11.79
N ILE A 2 -11.81 0.57 -10.59
CA ILE A 2 -12.58 0.77 -9.36
C ILE A 2 -12.82 2.26 -9.17
N LYS A 3 -14.06 2.64 -8.88
CA LYS A 3 -14.40 4.00 -8.51
C LYS A 3 -14.81 4.04 -7.04
N VAL A 4 -14.25 4.97 -6.30
CA VAL A 4 -14.54 5.11 -4.87
C VAL A 4 -15.42 6.31 -4.59
N PHE A 5 -16.23 6.22 -3.54
CA PHE A 5 -17.19 7.23 -3.15
C PHE A 5 -16.99 7.65 -1.70
N GLY A 6 -17.39 8.88 -1.39
CA GLY A 6 -17.38 9.39 -0.02
C GLY A 6 -15.97 9.55 0.54
N LYS A 7 -15.74 9.04 1.72
CA LYS A 7 -14.44 9.11 2.42
C LYS A 7 -13.55 7.89 2.17
N LYS A 8 -13.70 7.24 1.04
CA LYS A 8 -12.89 6.09 0.67
C LYS A 8 -11.80 6.48 -0.30
N VAL A 9 -10.70 5.75 -0.28
CA VAL A 9 -9.52 6.02 -1.10
C VAL A 9 -9.13 4.76 -1.84
N LEU A 10 -8.92 4.88 -3.15
CA LEU A 10 -8.34 3.81 -3.96
C LEU A 10 -6.83 4.00 -3.99
N VAL A 11 -6.12 2.99 -3.52
CA VAL A 11 -4.68 3.02 -3.34
C VAL A 11 -4.02 1.94 -4.19
N GLU A 12 -2.94 2.31 -4.88
CA GLU A 12 -2.05 1.35 -5.50
C GLU A 12 -1.05 0.87 -4.44
N GLU A 13 -1.18 -0.40 -4.08
CA GLU A 13 -0.27 -1.07 -3.17
C GLU A 13 0.77 -1.82 -3.99
N VAL A 14 2.03 -1.45 -3.82
CA VAL A 14 3.16 -2.12 -4.47
C VAL A 14 3.99 -2.81 -3.41
N ALA A 15 4.01 -4.13 -3.47
CA ALA A 15 4.86 -4.96 -2.62
C ALA A 15 6.07 -5.43 -3.41
N THR A 16 7.25 -4.97 -3.02
CA THR A 16 8.50 -5.33 -3.66
C THR A 16 9.30 -6.24 -2.75
N LEU A 17 9.75 -7.36 -3.29
CA LEU A 17 10.60 -8.30 -2.55
C LEU A 17 12.02 -7.74 -2.48
N LYS A 18 12.48 -7.42 -1.28
CA LYS A 18 13.89 -7.10 -1.03
C LYS A 18 14.62 -8.32 -0.51
N LYS A 19 15.52 -8.85 -1.32
CA LYS A 19 16.50 -9.80 -0.85
C LYS A 19 17.58 -9.05 -0.08
N GLN A 20 17.51 -9.10 1.23
CA GLN A 20 18.64 -8.65 2.02
C GLN A 20 19.72 -9.72 1.96
N ALA A 21 20.81 -9.40 1.29
CA ALA A 21 22.04 -10.13 1.46
C ALA A 21 22.63 -9.75 2.82
N VAL A 22 22.11 -10.29 3.88
CA VAL A 22 22.67 -10.06 5.20
C VAL A 22 23.71 -11.12 5.46
N ILE A 23 24.95 -10.70 5.40
CA ILE A 23 26.06 -11.49 5.92
C ILE A 23 26.01 -11.35 7.43
N LEU A 24 25.07 -12.00 8.05
CA LEU A 24 25.03 -12.06 9.50
C LEU A 24 25.15 -13.50 9.94
N SER A 25 25.65 -13.61 11.16
CA SER A 25 25.85 -14.83 11.87
C SER A 25 24.86 -15.93 11.51
N GLU A 26 25.28 -17.14 11.70
CA GLU A 26 24.59 -18.40 11.37
C GLU A 26 23.13 -18.49 11.80
N SER A 27 22.70 -17.65 12.74
CA SER A 27 21.33 -17.57 13.20
C SER A 27 20.45 -16.61 12.41
N ALA A 28 21.02 -15.86 11.48
CA ALA A 28 20.26 -14.95 10.65
C ALA A 28 19.52 -15.71 9.57
N LYS A 29 18.29 -16.03 9.83
CA LYS A 29 17.39 -16.54 8.81
C LYS A 29 17.26 -15.48 7.71
N LYS A 30 17.40 -15.90 6.45
CA LYS A 30 17.05 -15.07 5.32
C LYS A 30 15.54 -14.82 5.37
N GLU A 31 15.15 -13.73 5.99
CA GLU A 31 13.78 -13.28 5.92
C GLU A 31 13.62 -12.46 4.65
N ASP A 32 12.81 -12.98 3.74
CA ASP A 32 12.35 -12.23 2.59
C ASP A 32 11.41 -11.14 3.10
N ARG A 33 11.84 -9.89 3.03
CA ARG A 33 11.02 -8.76 3.40
C ARG A 33 10.42 -8.13 2.18
N PHE A 34 9.12 -7.88 2.23
CA PHE A 34 8.44 -7.06 1.25
C PHE A 34 8.42 -5.61 1.74
N ASP A 35 8.83 -4.70 0.88
CA ASP A 35 8.58 -3.28 1.07
C ASP A 35 7.26 -2.92 0.43
N PHE A 36 6.44 -2.21 1.18
CA PHE A 36 5.12 -1.78 0.72
C PHE A 36 5.12 -0.28 0.47
N ASP A 37 4.71 0.10 -0.72
CA ASP A 37 4.47 1.49 -1.09
C ASP A 37 3.00 1.67 -1.41
N TYR A 38 2.41 2.73 -0.88
CA TYR A 38 0.99 3.05 -1.09
C TYR A 38 0.87 4.41 -1.75
N THR A 39 0.27 4.44 -2.92
CA THR A 39 0.04 5.68 -3.68
C THR A 39 -1.45 5.82 -3.98
N VAL A 40 -2.01 6.98 -3.72
CA VAL A 40 -3.43 7.25 -3.99
C VAL A 40 -3.64 7.32 -5.50
N ILE A 41 -4.50 6.45 -6.03
CA ILE A 41 -4.92 6.48 -7.44
C ILE A 41 -6.13 7.39 -7.59
N GLU A 42 -7.07 7.29 -6.66
CA GLU A 42 -8.29 8.07 -6.66
C GLU A 42 -8.78 8.28 -5.23
N ALA A 43 -9.25 9.47 -4.92
CA ALA A 43 -9.87 9.79 -3.65
C ALA A 43 -11.36 10.07 -3.87
N GLY A 44 -12.20 9.57 -2.98
CA GLY A 44 -13.63 9.84 -3.00
C GLY A 44 -13.92 11.34 -2.84
N ASP A 45 -15.09 11.74 -3.24
CA ASP A 45 -15.51 13.15 -3.27
C ASP A 45 -15.56 13.82 -1.89
N GLU A 46 -15.65 13.06 -0.81
CA GLU A 46 -15.65 13.59 0.56
C GLU A 46 -14.28 13.51 1.25
N CYS A 47 -13.24 13.07 0.55
CA CYS A 47 -11.90 13.04 1.09
C CYS A 47 -11.33 14.44 1.24
N GLN A 48 -10.76 14.74 2.42
CA GLN A 48 -10.24 16.08 2.75
C GLN A 48 -8.72 16.13 2.86
N TYR A 49 -8.07 14.99 3.12
CA TYR A 49 -6.65 14.95 3.50
C TYR A 49 -5.74 14.43 2.41
N VAL A 50 -6.27 13.71 1.44
CA VAL A 50 -5.46 13.05 0.40
C VAL A 50 -6.01 13.34 -0.99
N LYS A 51 -5.08 13.34 -1.95
CA LYS A 51 -5.37 13.57 -3.37
C LYS A 51 -4.68 12.50 -4.21
N LYS A 52 -5.13 12.39 -5.47
CA LYS A 52 -4.48 11.53 -6.45
C LYS A 52 -2.98 11.82 -6.53
N GLY A 53 -2.18 10.79 -6.45
CA GLY A 53 -0.73 10.87 -6.53
C GLY A 53 -0.02 10.98 -5.18
N ASP A 54 -0.75 11.17 -4.09
CA ASP A 54 -0.15 11.25 -2.77
C ASP A 54 0.39 9.89 -2.33
N LYS A 55 1.59 9.88 -1.78
CA LYS A 55 2.13 8.70 -1.12
C LYS A 55 1.73 8.73 0.33
N ILE A 56 1.06 7.68 0.78
CA ILE A 56 0.43 7.66 2.09
C ILE A 56 1.05 6.63 3.02
N ILE A 57 0.82 6.86 4.31
CA ILE A 57 1.19 5.93 5.37
C ILE A 57 -0.10 5.47 6.02
N LEU A 58 -0.32 4.15 6.02
CA LEU A 58 -1.50 3.55 6.61
C LEU A 58 -1.30 3.18 8.08
N ASN A 59 -2.39 3.22 8.85
CA ASN A 59 -2.41 2.70 10.19
C ASN A 59 -2.13 1.19 10.15
N ARG A 60 -1.47 0.66 11.17
CA ARG A 60 -1.19 -0.77 11.31
C ARG A 60 -2.44 -1.64 11.24
N ASN A 61 -3.55 -1.11 11.73
CA ASN A 61 -4.83 -1.81 11.77
C ASN A 61 -5.75 -1.43 10.62
N ALA A 62 -5.20 -0.80 9.58
CA ALA A 62 -5.99 -0.43 8.41
C ALA A 62 -6.66 -1.66 7.80
N MET A 63 -7.97 -1.57 7.61
CA MET A 63 -8.75 -2.64 7.05
C MET A 63 -8.97 -2.42 5.56
N GLU A 64 -8.60 -3.41 4.76
CA GLU A 64 -8.91 -3.40 3.34
C GLU A 64 -10.42 -3.63 3.15
N LEU A 65 -11.07 -2.68 2.52
CA LEU A 65 -12.48 -2.82 2.18
C LEU A 65 -12.68 -3.65 0.93
N HIS A 66 -11.74 -3.56 0.00
CA HIS A 66 -11.71 -4.31 -1.24
C HIS A 66 -10.29 -4.32 -1.79
N SER A 67 -9.90 -5.40 -2.44
CA SER A 67 -8.56 -5.50 -3.04
C SER A 67 -8.61 -6.30 -4.33
N GLU A 68 -7.92 -5.81 -5.36
CA GLU A 68 -7.76 -6.51 -6.63
C GLU A 68 -6.29 -6.52 -7.02
N ILE A 69 -5.75 -7.72 -7.26
CA ILE A 69 -4.38 -7.86 -7.75
C ILE A 69 -4.37 -7.55 -9.25
N VAL A 70 -3.57 -6.57 -9.64
CA VAL A 70 -3.44 -6.15 -11.04
C VAL A 70 -2.16 -6.62 -11.70
N GLU A 71 -1.14 -6.91 -10.91
CA GLU A 71 0.13 -7.47 -11.39
C GLU A 71 0.72 -8.39 -10.35
N HIS A 72 1.18 -9.55 -10.77
CA HIS A 72 1.82 -10.52 -9.88
C HIS A 72 3.05 -11.11 -10.57
N SER A 73 4.21 -10.88 -9.98
CA SER A 73 5.47 -11.50 -10.40
C SER A 73 6.21 -12.02 -9.17
N LYS A 74 7.33 -12.71 -9.38
CA LYS A 74 8.12 -13.26 -8.26
C LYS A 74 8.68 -12.20 -7.33
N GLU A 75 8.91 -11.01 -7.84
CA GLU A 75 9.60 -9.94 -7.10
C GLU A 75 8.69 -8.77 -6.76
N LYS A 76 7.52 -8.69 -7.38
CA LYS A 76 6.64 -7.54 -7.25
C LYS A 76 5.18 -7.96 -7.38
N VAL A 77 4.38 -7.46 -6.47
CA VAL A 77 2.91 -7.60 -6.53
C VAL A 77 2.31 -6.20 -6.49
N VAL A 78 1.42 -5.92 -7.42
CA VAL A 78 0.68 -4.66 -7.46
C VAL A 78 -0.80 -4.95 -7.29
N ALA A 79 -1.41 -4.31 -6.31
CA ALA A 79 -2.83 -4.45 -6.04
C ALA A 79 -3.50 -3.08 -5.94
N HIS A 80 -4.72 -2.99 -6.41
CA HIS A 80 -5.57 -1.83 -6.19
C HIS A 80 -6.48 -2.13 -5.01
N THR A 81 -6.33 -1.39 -3.94
CA THR A 81 -6.97 -1.65 -2.66
C THR A 81 -7.75 -0.42 -2.19
N VAL A 82 -8.92 -0.64 -1.64
CA VAL A 82 -9.77 0.43 -1.10
C VAL A 82 -9.65 0.48 0.41
N PHE A 83 -9.35 1.67 0.92
CA PHE A 83 -9.28 1.95 2.36
C PHE A 83 -10.19 3.10 2.74
N ASN A 84 -10.52 3.21 4.01
CA ASN A 84 -11.12 4.41 4.56
C ASN A 84 -10.06 5.51 4.74
N GLU A 85 -10.41 6.75 4.44
CA GLU A 85 -9.50 7.88 4.64
C GLU A 85 -8.98 7.97 6.09
N LEU A 86 -9.81 7.58 7.06
CA LEU A 86 -9.44 7.59 8.48
C LEU A 86 -8.31 6.63 8.85
N ASP A 87 -8.07 5.63 8.01
CA ASP A 87 -6.96 4.68 8.21
C ASP A 87 -5.62 5.23 7.72
N ILE A 88 -5.62 6.38 7.09
CA ILE A 88 -4.42 7.06 6.63
C ILE A 88 -3.91 7.95 7.76
N VAL A 89 -2.71 7.69 8.25
CA VAL A 89 -2.12 8.43 9.36
C VAL A 89 -1.21 9.57 8.92
N GLY A 90 -0.80 9.57 7.67
CA GLY A 90 0.07 10.62 7.14
C GLY A 90 0.37 10.47 5.66
N LYS A 91 1.14 11.40 5.15
CA LYS A 91 1.65 11.38 3.77
C LYS A 91 3.16 11.47 3.79
N ARG A 92 3.79 10.86 2.80
CA ARG A 92 5.22 11.06 2.55
C ARG A 92 5.40 12.35 1.75
N VAL A 93 6.26 13.19 2.20
CA VAL A 93 6.61 14.44 1.53
C VAL A 93 7.99 14.36 0.90
#